data_3cf51d2fd27d8039139a172171f2928a
#
_entry.id   3cf51d2fd27d8039139a172171f2928a
#
_cell.length_a   1.000
_cell.length_b   1.000
_cell.length_c   1.000
_cell.angle_alpha   90.00
_cell.angle_beta   90.00
_cell.angle_gamma   90.00
#
_symmetry.space_group_name_H-M   'P 1'
#
loop_
_entity.id
_entity.type
_entity.pdbx_description
1 polymer ?
#
loop_
_entity_poly.entity_id
_entity_poly.type
_entity_poly.pdbx_seq_one_letter_code
_entity_poly.pdbx_strand_id
1 'polypeptide(L)'
;VRIEKGYITLFWACTPHQLTRPGDCQQMAIFNLPMHLFLSWPLDRELINHVTHGMVIKSLAAQQLSAFEVRRWQQELNHDNEQIRQLAIDEIALMLKRLSLAGWQPILVNKTSRTHKNSVSRHAQFYVSQMLEFIAAHYDQALTVNAVAEHVKLNPNYAMGVFQRVMQQTMKQYITAMRINHVRALLSDTDKTILDIALTAGFRSSSRFYSTFTRYVGMPPQQYRKLSQQRRHGLALPEA
;
A
#
# COMPACT_ATOMS: atom_id res chain seq x y z
N VAL A 1 12.33 -4.67 -13.13
CA VAL A 1 12.92 -5.43 -11.99
C VAL A 1 12.49 -6.88 -12.13
N ARG A 2 13.40 -7.83 -11.88
CA ARG A 2 13.11 -9.26 -11.84
C ARG A 2 12.87 -9.69 -10.40
N ILE A 3 11.74 -10.34 -10.14
CA ILE A 3 11.43 -10.99 -8.86
C ILE A 3 11.95 -12.42 -8.94
N GLU A 4 12.75 -12.85 -7.97
CA GLU A 4 13.40 -14.16 -7.98
C GLU A 4 12.72 -15.11 -7.00
N LYS A 5 12.66 -16.39 -7.37
CA LYS A 5 12.08 -17.46 -6.53
C LYS A 5 12.84 -17.57 -5.20
N GLY A 6 12.09 -17.70 -4.12
CA GLY A 6 12.64 -17.87 -2.77
C GLY A 6 13.04 -16.56 -2.06
N TYR A 7 12.94 -15.42 -2.74
CA TYR A 7 13.28 -14.12 -2.14
C TYR A 7 12.03 -13.29 -1.90
N ILE A 8 12.04 -12.54 -0.80
CA ILE A 8 11.00 -11.55 -0.53
C ILE A 8 11.37 -10.25 -1.23
N THR A 9 10.43 -9.72 -1.98
CA THR A 9 10.54 -8.39 -2.58
C THR A 9 9.52 -7.48 -1.93
N LEU A 10 9.99 -6.35 -1.39
CA LEU A 10 9.17 -5.37 -0.70
C LEU A 10 9.24 -4.03 -1.41
N PHE A 11 8.10 -3.42 -1.65
CA PHE A 11 7.98 -2.09 -2.25
C PHE A 11 6.67 -1.43 -1.84
N TRP A 12 6.63 -0.13 -1.92
CA TRP A 12 5.41 0.61 -1.64
C TRP A 12 4.48 0.64 -2.85
N ALA A 13 3.21 0.28 -2.65
CA ALA A 13 2.21 0.20 -3.70
C ALA A 13 1.92 1.53 -4.44
N CYS A 14 2.28 2.68 -3.86
CA CYS A 14 2.23 3.97 -4.57
C CYS A 14 3.32 4.12 -5.66
N THR A 15 4.34 3.26 -5.66
CA THR A 15 5.29 3.16 -6.76
C THR A 15 4.58 2.50 -7.94
N PRO A 16 4.49 3.14 -9.13
CA PRO A 16 3.87 2.53 -10.29
C PRO A 16 4.54 1.19 -10.60
N HIS A 17 3.75 0.14 -10.60
CA HIS A 17 4.23 -1.21 -10.84
C HIS A 17 3.22 -2.02 -11.66
N GLN A 18 3.74 -2.93 -12.46
CA GLN A 18 2.97 -3.91 -13.22
C GLN A 18 3.77 -5.20 -13.35
N LEU A 19 3.11 -6.33 -13.09
CA LEU A 19 3.67 -7.62 -13.45
C LEU A 19 3.49 -7.83 -14.96
N THR A 20 4.59 -7.77 -15.71
CA THR A 20 4.55 -7.80 -17.17
C THR A 20 4.78 -9.19 -17.76
N ARG A 21 5.56 -10.02 -17.06
CA ARG A 21 5.89 -11.40 -17.50
C ARG A 21 5.98 -12.29 -16.28
N PRO A 22 5.06 -13.23 -16.07
CA PRO A 22 5.13 -14.17 -14.95
C PRO A 22 6.28 -15.18 -15.09
N GLY A 23 6.86 -15.36 -16.31
CA GLY A 23 7.89 -16.35 -16.55
C GLY A 23 7.37 -17.77 -16.24
N ASP A 24 8.27 -18.63 -15.74
CA ASP A 24 7.93 -19.99 -15.29
C ASP A 24 7.42 -20.04 -13.83
N CYS A 25 6.91 -18.92 -13.32
CA CYS A 25 6.44 -18.82 -11.96
C CYS A 25 5.13 -19.59 -11.79
N GLN A 26 5.19 -20.73 -11.10
CA GLN A 26 4.02 -21.56 -10.81
C GLN A 26 3.23 -21.07 -9.60
N GLN A 27 3.89 -20.40 -8.64
CA GLN A 27 3.29 -19.89 -7.42
C GLN A 27 3.92 -18.56 -7.01
N MET A 28 3.09 -17.58 -6.76
CA MET A 28 3.47 -16.27 -6.23
C MET A 28 2.44 -15.83 -5.20
N ALA A 29 2.91 -15.39 -4.04
CA ALA A 29 2.07 -14.77 -3.04
C ALA A 29 2.31 -13.26 -3.02
N ILE A 30 1.25 -12.48 -2.97
CA ILE A 30 1.30 -11.02 -2.85
C ILE A 30 0.52 -10.65 -1.59
N PHE A 31 1.19 -9.95 -0.68
CA PHE A 31 0.58 -9.41 0.52
C PHE A 31 0.54 -7.88 0.43
N ASN A 32 -0.66 -7.31 0.56
CA ASN A 32 -0.85 -5.88 0.66
C ASN A 32 -0.91 -5.48 2.13
N LEU A 33 0.18 -4.91 2.63
CA LEU A 33 0.29 -4.47 4.02
C LEU A 33 -0.13 -3.00 4.15
N PRO A 34 -1.04 -2.67 5.07
CA PRO A 34 -1.34 -1.29 5.40
C PRO A 34 -0.07 -0.56 5.88
N MET A 35 0.19 0.64 5.33
CA MET A 35 1.41 1.39 5.64
C MET A 35 1.52 1.77 7.13
N HIS A 36 0.39 2.00 7.82
CA HIS A 36 0.40 2.28 9.25
C HIS A 36 0.94 1.10 10.07
N LEU A 37 0.59 -0.14 9.72
CA LEU A 37 1.15 -1.34 10.35
C LEU A 37 2.65 -1.45 10.09
N PHE A 38 3.07 -1.30 8.82
CA PHE A 38 4.49 -1.35 8.46
C PHE A 38 5.32 -0.33 9.23
N LEU A 39 4.82 0.90 9.43
CA LEU A 39 5.52 1.94 10.18
C LEU A 39 5.46 1.74 11.70
N SER A 40 4.47 1.02 12.22
CA SER A 40 4.37 0.72 13.66
C SER A 40 5.31 -0.38 14.11
N TRP A 41 5.75 -1.24 13.19
CA TRP A 41 6.64 -2.36 13.51
C TRP A 41 8.06 -1.92 13.81
N PRO A 42 8.76 -2.61 14.72
CA PRO A 42 10.13 -2.27 15.11
C PRO A 42 11.16 -2.75 14.05
N LEU A 43 11.00 -2.28 12.83
CA LEU A 43 11.90 -2.55 11.71
C LEU A 43 13.09 -1.60 11.70
N ASP A 44 14.11 -1.92 10.91
CA ASP A 44 15.25 -1.04 10.69
C ASP A 44 14.78 0.26 10.00
N ARG A 45 15.31 1.40 10.46
CA ARG A 45 14.98 2.72 9.92
C ARG A 45 15.39 2.88 8.46
N GLU A 46 16.51 2.29 8.07
CA GLU A 46 17.00 2.35 6.71
C GLU A 46 16.07 1.59 5.77
N LEU A 47 15.60 0.40 6.19
CA LEU A 47 14.58 -0.36 5.49
C LEU A 47 13.30 0.45 5.29
N ILE A 48 12.79 1.04 6.38
CA ILE A 48 11.58 1.87 6.33
C ILE A 48 11.77 3.04 5.38
N ASN A 49 12.89 3.76 5.48
CA ASN A 49 13.18 4.89 4.61
C ASN A 49 13.24 4.48 3.14
N HIS A 50 13.91 3.37 2.80
CA HIS A 50 14.00 2.91 1.41
C HIS A 50 12.62 2.59 0.83
N VAL A 51 11.79 1.87 1.57
CA VAL A 51 10.42 1.52 1.13
C VAL A 51 9.56 2.77 0.98
N THR A 52 9.53 3.66 1.97
CA THR A 52 8.71 4.89 1.92
C THR A 52 9.17 5.88 0.85
N HIS A 53 10.42 5.81 0.42
CA HIS A 53 10.98 6.61 -0.68
C HIS A 53 10.80 5.95 -2.06
N GLY A 54 10.01 4.88 -2.14
CA GLY A 54 9.65 4.24 -3.41
C GLY A 54 10.73 3.35 -4.01
N MET A 55 11.69 2.92 -3.21
CA MET A 55 12.66 1.91 -3.63
C MET A 55 12.02 0.52 -3.58
N VAL A 56 12.47 -0.36 -4.47
CA VAL A 56 12.14 -1.78 -4.42
C VAL A 56 13.33 -2.50 -3.79
N ILE A 57 13.08 -3.22 -2.73
CA ILE A 57 14.12 -3.98 -2.01
C ILE A 57 13.90 -5.47 -2.14
N LYS A 58 14.99 -6.24 -2.05
CA LYS A 58 14.99 -7.71 -2.05
C LYS A 58 15.77 -8.21 -0.83
N SER A 59 15.30 -9.28 -0.18
CA SER A 59 16.05 -9.97 0.88
C SER A 59 17.37 -10.51 0.33
N LEU A 60 18.45 -10.47 1.12
CA LEU A 60 19.74 -11.09 0.75
C LEU A 60 19.68 -12.60 0.92
N ALA A 61 19.03 -13.08 1.97
CA ALA A 61 18.81 -14.50 2.18
C ALA A 61 17.50 -14.96 1.54
N ALA A 62 17.49 -16.14 0.97
CA ALA A 62 16.28 -16.80 0.55
C ALA A 62 15.41 -17.06 1.79
N GLN A 63 14.16 -16.62 1.74
CA GLN A 63 13.18 -16.87 2.78
C GLN A 63 12.36 -18.08 2.34
N GLN A 64 12.50 -19.17 3.04
CA GLN A 64 11.70 -20.35 2.77
C GLN A 64 10.32 -20.21 3.43
N LEU A 65 9.44 -19.43 2.78
CA LEU A 65 8.03 -19.44 3.12
C LEU A 65 7.39 -20.65 2.43
N SER A 66 6.87 -21.58 3.21
CA SER A 66 6.17 -22.72 2.65
C SER A 66 4.79 -22.30 2.11
N ALA A 67 4.30 -23.01 1.09
CA ALA A 67 2.95 -22.80 0.60
C ALA A 67 1.88 -23.02 1.69
N PHE A 68 2.20 -23.81 2.73
CA PHE A 68 1.34 -24.01 3.88
C PHE A 68 1.23 -22.74 4.74
N GLU A 69 2.35 -22.11 5.09
CA GLU A 69 2.34 -20.86 5.87
C GLU A 69 1.60 -19.74 5.15
N VAL A 70 1.83 -19.59 3.84
CA VAL A 70 1.16 -18.60 3.01
C VAL A 70 -0.37 -18.82 3.01
N ARG A 71 -0.83 -20.07 2.82
CA ARG A 71 -2.27 -20.38 2.87
C ARG A 71 -2.86 -20.17 4.25
N ARG A 72 -2.15 -20.56 5.30
CA ARG A 72 -2.59 -20.34 6.68
C ARG A 72 -2.77 -18.84 6.95
N TRP A 73 -1.80 -17.99 6.66
CA TRP A 73 -1.95 -16.54 6.81
C TRP A 73 -3.12 -15.97 6.00
N GLN A 74 -3.33 -16.47 4.78
CA GLN A 74 -4.46 -16.05 3.97
C GLN A 74 -5.80 -16.39 4.63
N GLN A 75 -5.94 -17.56 5.23
CA GLN A 75 -7.13 -17.97 5.96
C GLN A 75 -7.30 -17.16 7.25
N GLU A 76 -6.24 -16.98 8.02
CA GLU A 76 -6.25 -16.26 9.29
C GLU A 76 -6.55 -14.77 9.10
N LEU A 77 -5.99 -14.11 8.08
CA LEU A 77 -6.27 -12.69 7.76
C LEU A 77 -7.73 -12.45 7.36
N ASN A 78 -8.42 -13.46 6.85
CA ASN A 78 -9.84 -13.39 6.50
C ASN A 78 -10.77 -13.99 7.58
N HIS A 79 -10.25 -14.35 8.73
CA HIS A 79 -11.03 -14.97 9.82
C HIS A 79 -11.85 -13.91 10.57
N ASP A 80 -13.06 -14.28 11.04
CA ASP A 80 -13.94 -13.35 11.79
C ASP A 80 -13.36 -12.95 13.16
N ASN A 81 -12.61 -13.86 13.79
CA ASN A 81 -11.96 -13.59 15.08
C ASN A 81 -10.73 -12.70 14.92
N GLU A 82 -10.77 -11.53 15.56
CA GLU A 82 -9.70 -10.53 15.52
C GLU A 82 -8.37 -11.05 16.09
N GLN A 83 -8.40 -11.89 17.12
CA GLN A 83 -7.17 -12.45 17.69
C GLN A 83 -6.45 -13.37 16.70
N ILE A 84 -7.19 -14.13 15.88
CA ILE A 84 -6.62 -14.97 14.83
C ILE A 84 -6.02 -14.10 13.73
N ARG A 85 -6.70 -13.03 13.31
CA ARG A 85 -6.14 -12.07 12.35
C ARG A 85 -4.85 -11.45 12.87
N GLN A 86 -4.83 -11.09 14.16
CA GLN A 86 -3.65 -10.47 14.79
C GLN A 86 -2.46 -11.42 14.81
N LEU A 87 -2.65 -12.72 15.03
CA LEU A 87 -1.57 -13.72 14.96
C LEU A 87 -0.87 -13.70 13.60
N ALA A 88 -1.63 -13.71 12.50
CA ALA A 88 -1.06 -13.65 11.16
C ALA A 88 -0.28 -12.33 10.93
N ILE A 89 -0.82 -11.21 11.42
CA ILE A 89 -0.16 -9.89 11.34
C ILE A 89 1.16 -9.90 12.11
N ASP A 90 1.19 -10.48 13.32
CA ASP A 90 2.39 -10.55 14.16
C ASP A 90 3.45 -11.47 13.55
N GLU A 91 3.05 -12.58 12.94
CA GLU A 91 3.97 -13.48 12.24
C GLU A 91 4.58 -12.81 10.99
N ILE A 92 3.78 -12.06 10.22
CA ILE A 92 4.27 -11.29 9.08
C ILE A 92 5.24 -10.20 9.56
N ALA A 93 4.93 -9.52 10.66
CA ALA A 93 5.82 -8.53 11.27
C ALA A 93 7.15 -9.15 11.69
N LEU A 94 7.10 -10.34 12.31
CA LEU A 94 8.30 -11.08 12.73
C LEU A 94 9.12 -11.54 11.53
N MET A 95 8.47 -11.99 10.46
CA MET A 95 9.14 -12.33 9.20
C MET A 95 9.89 -11.13 8.62
N LEU A 96 9.26 -9.96 8.54
CA LEU A 96 9.90 -8.74 8.05
C LEU A 96 11.02 -8.27 8.98
N LYS A 97 10.88 -8.47 10.29
CA LYS A 97 11.97 -8.19 11.23
C LYS A 97 13.17 -9.11 11.00
N ARG A 98 12.94 -10.39 10.75
CA ARG A 98 14.01 -11.33 10.37
C ARG A 98 14.69 -10.92 9.07
N LEU A 99 13.92 -10.53 8.05
CA LEU A 99 14.44 -10.00 6.80
C LEU A 99 15.33 -8.76 7.05
N SER A 100 14.86 -7.84 7.89
CA SER A 100 15.60 -6.63 8.25
C SER A 100 16.96 -6.96 8.91
N LEU A 101 17.02 -8.00 9.75
CA LEU A 101 18.24 -8.45 10.44
C LEU A 101 19.15 -9.29 9.53
N ALA A 102 18.59 -10.12 8.66
CA ALA A 102 19.35 -10.96 7.74
C ALA A 102 19.99 -10.18 6.58
N GLY A 103 19.52 -8.95 6.37
CA GLY A 103 20.01 -8.06 5.33
C GLY A 103 19.13 -8.06 4.08
N TRP A 104 19.20 -6.96 3.36
CA TRP A 104 18.45 -6.68 2.16
C TRP A 104 19.25 -5.77 1.23
N GLN A 105 18.84 -5.67 -0.04
CA GLN A 105 19.46 -4.78 -1.00
C GLN A 105 18.40 -4.09 -1.86
N PRO A 106 18.62 -2.84 -2.26
CA PRO A 106 17.77 -2.18 -3.26
C PRO A 106 18.02 -2.79 -4.64
N ILE A 107 16.95 -3.16 -5.34
CA ILE A 107 16.99 -3.66 -6.71
C ILE A 107 16.42 -2.66 -7.71
N LEU A 108 15.74 -1.63 -7.23
CA LEU A 108 15.35 -0.45 -7.98
C LEU A 108 15.52 0.78 -7.09
N VAL A 109 16.38 1.68 -7.54
CA VAL A 109 16.60 2.97 -6.89
C VAL A 109 15.85 4.03 -7.70
N ASN A 110 14.91 4.72 -7.08
CA ASN A 110 14.23 5.83 -7.71
C ASN A 110 15.21 7.01 -7.84
N LYS A 111 15.56 7.41 -9.07
CA LYS A 111 16.55 8.49 -9.36
C LYS A 111 16.16 9.85 -8.77
N THR A 112 14.90 10.04 -8.38
CA THR A 112 14.41 11.25 -7.72
C THR A 112 14.63 11.28 -6.21
N SER A 113 14.96 10.14 -5.61
CA SER A 113 15.33 10.06 -4.19
C SER A 113 16.76 10.57 -4.00
N ARG A 114 16.92 11.88 -3.83
CA ARG A 114 18.14 12.42 -3.22
C ARG A 114 18.23 11.77 -1.83
N THR A 115 19.31 11.06 -1.61
CA THR A 115 19.68 10.48 -0.30
C THR A 115 19.76 11.61 0.72
N HIS A 116 18.63 11.94 1.34
CA HIS A 116 18.64 12.79 2.51
C HIS A 116 19.25 11.99 3.66
N LYS A 117 20.42 12.39 4.11
CA LYS A 117 21.13 11.90 5.32
C LYS A 117 20.34 12.05 6.63
N ASN A 118 19.12 12.53 6.59
CA ASN A 118 18.26 12.67 7.76
C ASN A 118 17.41 11.41 7.96
N SER A 119 17.93 10.46 8.70
CA SER A 119 17.15 9.32 9.18
C SER A 119 15.90 9.84 9.92
N VAL A 120 14.74 9.39 9.50
CA VAL A 120 13.46 9.72 10.15
C VAL A 120 13.51 9.18 11.58
N SER A 121 13.20 10.04 12.57
CA SER A 121 13.20 9.62 13.98
C SER A 121 12.06 8.62 14.25
N ARG A 122 12.22 7.74 15.23
CA ARG A 122 11.14 6.83 15.67
C ARG A 122 9.87 7.59 16.08
N HIS A 123 10.04 8.75 16.67
CA HIS A 123 8.93 9.61 17.09
C HIS A 123 8.14 10.13 15.88
N ALA A 124 8.83 10.53 14.80
CA ALA A 124 8.18 10.92 13.56
C ALA A 124 7.45 9.75 12.89
N GLN A 125 8.05 8.56 12.89
CA GLN A 125 7.40 7.33 12.36
C GLN A 125 6.13 7.00 13.16
N PHE A 126 6.18 7.08 14.49
CA PHE A 126 5.05 6.83 15.37
C PHE A 126 3.89 7.80 15.08
N TYR A 127 4.14 9.11 15.00
CA TYR A 127 3.08 10.05 14.65
C TYR A 127 2.50 9.79 13.26
N VAL A 128 3.35 9.49 12.27
CA VAL A 128 2.87 9.22 10.92
C VAL A 128 2.08 7.93 10.86
N SER A 129 2.44 6.87 11.60
CA SER A 129 1.63 5.65 11.66
C SER A 129 0.22 5.92 12.18
N GLN A 130 0.08 6.71 13.25
CA GLN A 130 -1.23 7.12 13.78
C GLN A 130 -2.03 7.99 12.80
N MET A 131 -1.36 8.94 12.10
CA MET A 131 -2.01 9.73 11.05
C MET A 131 -2.55 8.83 9.93
N LEU A 132 -1.76 7.85 9.50
CA LEU A 132 -2.14 6.92 8.42
C LEU A 132 -3.29 6.00 8.84
N GLU A 133 -3.29 5.53 10.09
CA GLU A 133 -4.37 4.73 10.66
C GLU A 133 -5.68 5.55 10.67
N PHE A 134 -5.63 6.78 11.17
CA PHE A 134 -6.79 7.68 11.17
C PHE A 134 -7.27 8.00 9.75
N ILE A 135 -6.36 8.25 8.81
CA ILE A 135 -6.71 8.47 7.41
C ILE A 135 -7.36 7.21 6.81
N ALA A 136 -6.83 6.01 7.10
CA ALA A 136 -7.38 4.75 6.61
C ALA A 136 -8.81 4.50 7.08
N ALA A 137 -9.14 4.92 8.31
CA ALA A 137 -10.48 4.78 8.86
C ALA A 137 -11.48 5.85 8.36
N HIS A 138 -11.02 6.97 7.79
CA HIS A 138 -11.88 8.13 7.50
C HIS A 138 -11.70 8.74 6.11
N TYR A 139 -10.90 8.13 5.20
CA TYR A 139 -10.58 8.72 3.89
C TYR A 139 -11.81 8.94 3.00
N ASP A 140 -12.85 8.15 3.17
CA ASP A 140 -14.13 8.22 2.44
C ASP A 140 -15.05 9.37 2.95
N GLN A 141 -14.72 9.96 4.08
CA GLN A 141 -15.47 11.06 4.70
C GLN A 141 -14.89 12.44 4.35
N ALA A 142 -15.45 13.49 4.96
CA ALA A 142 -14.95 14.88 4.84
C ALA A 142 -13.65 15.10 5.60
N LEU A 143 -12.64 14.28 5.33
CA LEU A 143 -11.38 14.34 6.04
C LEU A 143 -10.57 15.58 5.65
N THR A 144 -10.15 16.34 6.66
CA THR A 144 -9.28 17.51 6.54
C THR A 144 -7.91 17.24 7.15
N VAL A 145 -6.89 17.98 6.70
CA VAL A 145 -5.54 17.90 7.30
C VAL A 145 -5.58 18.33 8.78
N ASN A 146 -6.42 19.30 9.12
CA ASN A 146 -6.58 19.76 10.51
C ASN A 146 -7.14 18.64 11.40
N ALA A 147 -8.15 17.89 10.94
CA ALA A 147 -8.70 16.77 11.70
C ALA A 147 -7.65 15.68 11.95
N VAL A 148 -6.79 15.39 10.95
CA VAL A 148 -5.68 14.43 11.12
C VAL A 148 -4.66 14.94 12.14
N ALA A 149 -4.29 16.22 12.08
CA ALA A 149 -3.34 16.81 13.00
C ALA A 149 -3.88 16.86 14.44
N GLU A 150 -5.16 17.19 14.61
CA GLU A 150 -5.86 17.18 15.89
C GLU A 150 -5.90 15.79 16.52
N HIS A 151 -6.20 14.76 15.72
CA HIS A 151 -6.21 13.37 16.20
C HIS A 151 -4.87 12.97 16.86
N VAL A 152 -3.75 13.36 16.26
CA VAL A 152 -2.42 13.07 16.81
C VAL A 152 -1.90 14.17 17.76
N LYS A 153 -2.73 15.14 18.11
CA LYS A 153 -2.43 16.27 19.03
C LYS A 153 -1.20 17.08 18.58
N LEU A 154 -1.06 17.30 17.28
CA LEU A 154 0.01 18.11 16.70
C LEU A 154 -0.53 19.37 16.04
N ASN A 155 0.32 20.41 15.99
CA ASN A 155 0.03 21.58 15.15
C ASN A 155 -0.06 21.13 13.66
N PRO A 156 -1.07 21.62 12.87
CA PRO A 156 -1.26 21.20 11.49
C PRO A 156 -0.02 21.37 10.59
N ASN A 157 0.71 22.48 10.74
CA ASN A 157 1.91 22.73 9.95
C ASN A 157 3.03 21.74 10.29
N TYR A 158 3.20 21.43 11.57
CA TYR A 158 4.16 20.43 12.01
C TYR A 158 3.78 19.03 11.54
N ALA A 159 2.50 18.67 11.68
CA ALA A 159 1.98 17.39 11.20
C ALA A 159 2.19 17.20 9.69
N MET A 160 1.89 18.23 8.87
CA MET A 160 2.15 18.22 7.42
C MET A 160 3.64 18.02 7.11
N GLY A 161 4.51 18.74 7.80
CA GLY A 161 5.96 18.64 7.60
C GLY A 161 6.52 17.27 7.97
N VAL A 162 6.08 16.71 9.10
CA VAL A 162 6.48 15.36 9.54
C VAL A 162 5.97 14.31 8.56
N PHE A 163 4.69 14.38 8.18
CA PHE A 163 4.09 13.46 7.22
C PHE A 163 4.84 13.48 5.88
N GLN A 164 5.07 14.66 5.31
CA GLN A 164 5.77 14.80 4.03
C GLN A 164 7.22 14.31 4.08
N ARG A 165 7.90 14.50 5.22
CA ARG A 165 9.28 14.01 5.41
C ARG A 165 9.34 12.49 5.46
N VAL A 166 8.38 11.84 6.13
CA VAL A 166 8.34 10.38 6.25
C VAL A 166 7.82 9.73 4.98
N MET A 167 6.70 10.27 4.43
CA MET A 167 5.96 9.64 3.33
C MET A 167 6.36 10.15 1.95
N GLN A 168 7.24 11.17 1.87
CA GLN A 168 7.69 11.83 0.62
C GLN A 168 6.54 12.33 -0.27
N GLN A 169 5.36 12.51 0.30
CA GLN A 169 4.17 13.07 -0.33
C GLN A 169 3.32 13.81 0.70
N THR A 170 2.45 14.69 0.24
CA THR A 170 1.54 15.41 1.14
C THR A 170 0.39 14.52 1.62
N MET A 171 -0.20 14.83 2.79
CA MET A 171 -1.40 14.13 3.28
C MET A 171 -2.54 14.16 2.27
N LYS A 172 -2.75 15.30 1.57
CA LYS A 172 -3.79 15.41 0.53
C LYS A 172 -3.55 14.46 -0.63
N GLN A 173 -2.30 14.32 -1.08
CA GLN A 173 -1.94 13.36 -2.12
C GLN A 173 -2.19 11.93 -1.66
N TYR A 174 -1.81 11.60 -0.42
CA TYR A 174 -2.03 10.27 0.16
C TYR A 174 -3.53 9.94 0.26
N ILE A 175 -4.36 10.83 0.84
CA ILE A 175 -5.82 10.64 0.93
C ILE A 175 -6.43 10.48 -0.46
N THR A 176 -5.98 11.28 -1.43
CA THR A 176 -6.45 11.17 -2.81
C THR A 176 -6.10 9.83 -3.43
N ALA A 177 -4.86 9.35 -3.24
CA ALA A 177 -4.43 8.05 -3.74
C ALA A 177 -5.24 6.89 -3.13
N MET A 178 -5.55 6.94 -1.83
CA MET A 178 -6.42 5.95 -1.17
C MET A 178 -7.81 5.93 -1.79
N ARG A 179 -8.43 7.10 -1.97
CA ARG A 179 -9.74 7.22 -2.63
C ARG A 179 -9.74 6.65 -4.04
N ILE A 180 -8.71 6.96 -4.82
CA ILE A 180 -8.56 6.43 -6.19
C ILE A 180 -8.40 4.90 -6.18
N ASN A 181 -7.63 4.35 -5.25
CA ASN A 181 -7.48 2.90 -5.12
C ASN A 181 -8.79 2.21 -4.73
N HIS A 182 -9.57 2.81 -3.83
CA HIS A 182 -10.90 2.33 -3.49
C HIS A 182 -11.85 2.36 -4.72
N VAL A 183 -11.85 3.48 -5.47
CA VAL A 183 -12.61 3.58 -6.73
C VAL A 183 -12.21 2.49 -7.71
N ARG A 184 -10.91 2.23 -7.88
CA ARG A 184 -10.42 1.18 -8.80
C ARG A 184 -10.95 -0.20 -8.40
N ALA A 185 -10.92 -0.53 -7.12
CA ALA A 185 -11.48 -1.78 -6.59
C ALA A 185 -12.99 -1.88 -6.89
N LEU A 186 -13.76 -0.86 -6.53
CA LEU A 186 -15.20 -0.83 -6.77
C LEU A 186 -15.57 -0.88 -8.26
N LEU A 187 -14.81 -0.22 -9.14
CA LEU A 187 -15.01 -0.28 -10.59
C LEU A 187 -14.75 -1.68 -11.16
N SER A 188 -13.81 -2.43 -10.57
CA SER A 188 -13.49 -3.80 -10.98
C SER A 188 -14.48 -4.81 -10.43
N ASP A 189 -14.99 -4.62 -9.21
CA ASP A 189 -15.66 -5.66 -8.44
C ASP A 189 -17.19 -5.47 -8.35
N THR A 190 -17.71 -4.31 -8.76
CA THR A 190 -19.14 -3.98 -8.66
C THR A 190 -19.71 -3.34 -9.93
N ASP A 191 -21.04 -3.44 -10.08
CA ASP A 191 -21.80 -2.79 -11.15
C ASP A 191 -22.41 -1.44 -10.71
N LYS A 192 -22.05 -0.91 -9.55
CA LYS A 192 -22.51 0.40 -9.06
C LYS A 192 -22.22 1.48 -10.09
N THR A 193 -23.04 2.54 -10.11
CA THR A 193 -22.78 3.67 -11.01
C THR A 193 -21.43 4.33 -10.68
N ILE A 194 -20.80 4.93 -11.67
CA ILE A 194 -19.50 5.62 -11.45
C ILE A 194 -19.66 6.77 -10.45
N LEU A 195 -20.82 7.42 -10.47
CA LEU A 195 -21.13 8.50 -9.53
C LEU A 195 -21.26 7.98 -8.09
N ASP A 196 -21.98 6.89 -7.88
CA ASP A 196 -22.13 6.28 -6.56
C ASP A 196 -20.77 5.81 -6.02
N ILE A 197 -19.93 5.22 -6.87
CA ILE A 197 -18.58 4.82 -6.50
C ILE A 197 -17.75 6.04 -6.08
N ALA A 198 -17.83 7.14 -6.83
CA ALA A 198 -17.11 8.36 -6.49
C ALA A 198 -17.54 8.92 -5.13
N LEU A 199 -18.86 8.96 -4.88
CA LEU A 199 -19.42 9.41 -3.59
C LEU A 199 -19.00 8.48 -2.44
N THR A 200 -19.13 7.16 -2.62
CA THR A 200 -18.70 6.15 -1.64
C THR A 200 -17.20 6.28 -1.29
N ALA A 201 -16.37 6.63 -2.26
CA ALA A 201 -14.94 6.85 -2.04
C ALA A 201 -14.59 8.25 -1.47
N GLY A 202 -15.59 9.08 -1.16
CA GLY A 202 -15.40 10.39 -0.52
C GLY A 202 -15.14 11.56 -1.47
N PHE A 203 -15.41 11.42 -2.77
CA PHE A 203 -15.38 12.54 -3.71
C PHE A 203 -16.72 13.31 -3.65
N ARG A 204 -16.67 14.62 -3.43
CA ARG A 204 -17.84 15.51 -3.32
C ARG A 204 -18.22 16.21 -4.63
N SER A 205 -17.40 16.08 -5.66
CA SER A 205 -17.59 16.73 -6.95
C SER A 205 -17.23 15.74 -8.05
N SER A 206 -18.20 15.47 -8.93
CA SER A 206 -18.02 14.59 -10.09
C SER A 206 -16.94 15.10 -11.04
N SER A 207 -16.95 16.38 -11.37
CA SER A 207 -15.93 16.98 -12.24
C SER A 207 -14.52 16.81 -11.67
N ARG A 208 -14.33 17.11 -10.36
CA ARG A 208 -13.05 16.95 -9.68
C ARG A 208 -12.66 15.47 -9.59
N PHE A 209 -13.61 14.57 -9.41
CA PHE A 209 -13.38 13.13 -9.43
C PHE A 209 -12.85 12.67 -10.78
N TYR A 210 -13.56 12.96 -11.88
CA TYR A 210 -13.14 12.54 -13.23
C TYR A 210 -11.74 13.04 -13.59
N SER A 211 -11.46 14.32 -13.36
CA SER A 211 -10.11 14.89 -13.61
C SER A 211 -9.03 14.25 -12.76
N THR A 212 -9.32 14.01 -11.48
CA THR A 212 -8.37 13.38 -10.56
C THR A 212 -8.12 11.92 -10.93
N PHE A 213 -9.18 11.14 -11.18
CA PHE A 213 -9.05 9.74 -11.57
C PHE A 213 -8.23 9.59 -12.86
N THR A 214 -8.57 10.36 -13.90
CA THR A 214 -7.84 10.31 -15.18
C THR A 214 -6.38 10.69 -15.01
N ARG A 215 -6.06 11.67 -14.17
CA ARG A 215 -4.67 12.05 -13.87
C ARG A 215 -3.91 10.94 -13.16
N TYR A 216 -4.53 10.22 -12.22
CA TYR A 216 -3.88 9.17 -11.44
C TYR A 216 -3.77 7.83 -12.19
N VAL A 217 -4.77 7.51 -13.00
CA VAL A 217 -4.90 6.19 -13.67
C VAL A 217 -4.48 6.23 -15.13
N GLY A 218 -4.41 7.43 -15.73
CA GLY A 218 -4.06 7.63 -17.14
C GLY A 218 -5.22 7.40 -18.10
N MET A 219 -6.42 7.07 -17.60
CA MET A 219 -7.62 6.85 -18.43
C MET A 219 -8.91 7.17 -17.65
N PRO A 220 -10.05 7.47 -18.35
CA PRO A 220 -11.33 7.72 -17.72
C PRO A 220 -11.88 6.51 -16.95
N PRO A 221 -12.71 6.71 -15.89
CA PRO A 221 -13.28 5.63 -15.08
C PRO A 221 -14.06 4.58 -15.88
N GLN A 222 -14.84 5.00 -16.88
CA GLN A 222 -15.61 4.08 -17.75
C GLN A 222 -14.69 3.15 -18.54
N GLN A 223 -13.61 3.69 -19.11
CA GLN A 223 -12.64 2.90 -19.85
C GLN A 223 -11.90 1.91 -18.91
N TYR A 224 -11.54 2.36 -17.72
CA TYR A 224 -10.92 1.50 -16.70
C TYR A 224 -11.83 0.33 -16.32
N ARG A 225 -13.13 0.58 -16.05
CA ARG A 225 -14.13 -0.46 -15.77
C ARG A 225 -14.18 -1.51 -16.88
N LYS A 226 -14.34 -1.06 -18.13
CA LYS A 226 -14.43 -1.97 -19.29
C LYS A 226 -13.20 -2.88 -19.39
N LEU A 227 -12.00 -2.32 -19.23
CA LEU A 227 -10.76 -3.08 -19.29
C LEU A 227 -10.58 -4.05 -18.11
N SER A 228 -10.96 -3.65 -16.90
CA SER A 228 -10.85 -4.51 -15.72
C SER A 228 -11.83 -5.68 -15.78
N GLN A 229 -13.05 -5.47 -16.21
CA GLN A 229 -14.06 -6.52 -16.40
C GLN A 229 -13.66 -7.50 -17.51
N GLN A 230 -13.14 -7.02 -18.64
CA GLN A 230 -12.61 -7.89 -19.70
C GLN A 230 -11.48 -8.80 -19.21
N ARG A 231 -10.57 -8.28 -18.39
CA ARG A 231 -9.48 -9.08 -17.80
C ARG A 231 -10.02 -10.15 -16.83
N ARG A 232 -11.07 -9.85 -16.10
CA ARG A 232 -11.72 -10.79 -15.16
C ARG A 232 -12.36 -11.96 -15.89
N HIS A 233 -13.04 -11.71 -16.99
CA HIS A 233 -13.68 -12.74 -17.83
C HIS A 233 -12.66 -13.54 -18.66
N GLY A 234 -11.52 -12.94 -19.04
CA GLY A 234 -10.45 -13.62 -19.76
C GLY A 234 -9.54 -14.49 -18.89
N LEU A 235 -9.63 -14.38 -17.57
CA LEU A 235 -8.90 -15.19 -16.57
C LEU A 235 -9.75 -16.31 -15.98
N ALA A 236 -11.01 -16.45 -16.36
CA ALA A 236 -11.80 -17.63 -16.04
C ALA A 236 -11.15 -18.82 -16.79
N LEU A 237 -10.39 -19.62 -16.07
CA LEU A 237 -9.90 -20.92 -16.56
C LEU A 237 -11.13 -21.74 -16.97
N PRO A 238 -11.10 -22.45 -18.10
CA PRO A 238 -12.17 -23.37 -18.44
C PRO A 238 -12.26 -24.41 -17.34
N GLU A 239 -13.46 -24.58 -16.80
CA GLU A 239 -13.79 -25.67 -15.89
C GLU A 239 -13.45 -26.97 -16.60
N ALA A 240 -12.54 -27.76 -16.01
CA ALA A 240 -12.19 -29.11 -16.44
C ALA A 240 -12.99 -30.13 -15.64
#